data_fc6d8f48245f8ab33567f3535f2522a2
#
_entry.id   fc6d8f48245f8ab33567f3535f2522a2
#
_cell.length_a   1.000
_cell.length_b   1.000
_cell.length_c   1.000
_cell.angle_alpha   90.00
_cell.angle_beta   90.00
_cell.angle_gamma   90.00
#
_symmetry.space_group_name_H-M   'P 1'
#
loop_
_entity.id
_entity.type
_entity.pdbx_description
1 polymer ?
#
loop_
_entity_poly.entity_id
_entity_poly.type
_entity_poly.pdbx_seq_one_letter_code
_entity_poly.pdbx_strand_id
1 'polypeptide(L)'
;MKLGIIGHPGSGKKTLFEAFTGMSIEISQKQEDLVFTITVPDERIDHLSKIYQPKKTIYAQVAYYLSAQNTGQKEAQKTESMWAGLRNCDALIHVVRNFKMYGMDEPSPEKDYLKLSEEMILADYLVVEKRIERIYKERNKKNVNNNELDLLKQCLELLEKNQPIRYNHDLALAPELKGFAFITARPTLILFNNEDEDNSLTDLPDCMKNETVLPIRGKLEQELSQMSAQEAAEFLEEFDISASAMTRIITASYELMGLISFFTVGEDEVRAWTIPKNTSADNAAGAIHTDFKKGFIRAEVLSYMDFIDANSKYAEALKNGTVRLEGKNYIVHDGDIIHFRFNV
;
A
#
# COMPACT_ATOMS: atom_id res chain seq x y z
N MET A 1 1.70 -0.11 7.95
CA MET A 1 0.71 -0.30 6.89
C MET A 1 1.07 -1.53 6.10
N LYS A 2 0.06 -2.31 5.68
CA LYS A 2 0.28 -3.66 5.16
C LYS A 2 -0.51 -3.87 3.86
N LEU A 3 0.17 -4.33 2.79
CA LEU A 3 -0.43 -4.69 1.51
C LEU A 3 -0.51 -6.22 1.37
N GLY A 4 -1.68 -6.72 0.97
CA GLY A 4 -1.87 -8.13 0.68
C GLY A 4 -1.61 -8.46 -0.78
N ILE A 5 -0.75 -9.43 -1.05
CA ILE A 5 -0.48 -9.91 -2.42
C ILE A 5 -1.46 -11.03 -2.75
N ILE A 6 -2.28 -10.81 -3.78
CA ILE A 6 -3.31 -11.74 -4.26
C ILE A 6 -3.10 -12.06 -5.74
N GLY A 7 -3.75 -13.11 -6.23
CA GLY A 7 -3.71 -13.56 -7.63
C GLY A 7 -3.95 -15.07 -7.72
N HIS A 8 -4.23 -15.58 -8.90
CA HIS A 8 -4.41 -17.01 -9.12
C HIS A 8 -3.12 -17.83 -8.90
N PRO A 9 -3.20 -19.14 -8.68
CA PRO A 9 -2.04 -20.03 -8.74
C PRO A 9 -1.28 -19.83 -10.05
N GLY A 10 0.05 -19.74 -9.99
CA GLY A 10 0.89 -19.52 -11.18
C GLY A 10 0.98 -18.08 -11.66
N SER A 11 0.33 -17.08 -11.02
CA SER A 11 0.43 -15.68 -11.47
C SER A 11 1.77 -15.00 -11.16
N GLY A 12 2.66 -15.61 -10.36
CA GLY A 12 3.96 -15.05 -9.99
C GLY A 12 3.98 -14.31 -8.65
N LYS A 13 2.95 -14.46 -7.80
CA LYS A 13 2.91 -13.84 -6.45
C LYS A 13 4.14 -14.14 -5.59
N LYS A 14 4.59 -15.40 -5.60
CA LYS A 14 5.77 -15.81 -4.84
C LYS A 14 7.03 -15.15 -5.39
N THR A 15 7.20 -15.19 -6.71
CA THR A 15 8.31 -14.56 -7.44
C THR A 15 8.38 -13.07 -7.12
N LEU A 16 7.23 -12.39 -7.15
CA LEU A 16 7.13 -10.98 -6.77
C LEU A 16 7.52 -10.76 -5.31
N PHE A 17 7.04 -11.61 -4.39
CA PHE A 17 7.39 -11.48 -2.98
C PHE A 17 8.89 -11.71 -2.76
N GLU A 18 9.51 -12.65 -3.45
CA GLU A 18 10.96 -12.88 -3.43
C GLU A 18 11.72 -11.70 -4.03
N ALA A 19 11.21 -11.09 -5.11
CA ALA A 19 11.79 -9.87 -5.68
C ALA A 19 11.78 -8.70 -4.69
N PHE A 20 10.69 -8.52 -3.93
CA PHE A 20 10.61 -7.50 -2.88
C PHE A 20 11.58 -7.73 -1.72
N THR A 21 11.79 -8.98 -1.35
CA THR A 21 12.53 -9.32 -0.13
C THR A 21 14.01 -9.61 -0.38
N GLY A 22 14.40 -9.89 -1.62
CA GLY A 22 15.71 -10.46 -1.97
C GLY A 22 15.95 -11.86 -1.39
N MET A 23 14.89 -12.49 -0.85
CA MET A 23 14.98 -13.77 -0.16
C MET A 23 14.29 -14.86 -0.95
N SER A 24 14.91 -16.06 -1.03
CA SER A 24 14.25 -17.25 -1.56
C SER A 24 13.32 -17.86 -0.51
N ILE A 25 12.05 -18.06 -0.86
CA ILE A 25 11.08 -18.73 0.02
C ILE A 25 11.29 -20.23 -0.05
N GLU A 26 11.71 -20.84 1.05
CA GLU A 26 11.86 -22.30 1.17
C GLU A 26 10.51 -23.03 1.17
N ILE A 27 10.54 -24.32 0.85
CA ILE A 27 9.32 -25.17 0.78
C ILE A 27 8.62 -25.23 2.15
N SER A 28 9.37 -25.22 3.25
CA SER A 28 8.86 -25.23 4.62
C SER A 28 8.04 -23.96 4.95
N GLN A 29 8.44 -22.80 4.43
CA GLN A 29 7.80 -21.52 4.66
C GLN A 29 6.50 -21.34 3.85
N LYS A 30 6.21 -22.20 2.87
CA LYS A 30 4.98 -22.15 2.07
C LYS A 30 3.70 -22.41 2.88
N GLN A 31 3.83 -22.97 4.07
CA GLN A 31 2.70 -23.34 4.94
C GLN A 31 2.33 -22.25 5.94
N GLU A 32 3.08 -21.14 5.97
CA GLU A 32 2.86 -20.02 6.89
C GLU A 32 2.58 -18.74 6.13
N ASP A 33 1.84 -17.85 6.77
CA ASP A 33 1.66 -16.48 6.29
C ASP A 33 3.00 -15.74 6.37
N LEU A 34 3.39 -15.11 5.27
CA LEU A 34 4.64 -14.36 5.21
C LEU A 34 4.34 -12.85 5.28
N VAL A 35 5.07 -12.16 6.14
CA VAL A 35 5.05 -10.70 6.24
C VAL A 35 6.47 -10.19 6.15
N PHE A 36 6.73 -9.27 5.25
CA PHE A 36 8.03 -8.63 5.12
C PHE A 36 7.88 -7.12 5.02
N THR A 37 8.75 -6.39 5.70
CA THR A 37 8.74 -4.93 5.72
C THR A 37 9.88 -4.39 4.88
N ILE A 38 9.56 -3.49 3.96
CA ILE A 38 10.50 -2.90 3.01
C ILE A 38 10.57 -1.41 3.25
N THR A 39 11.74 -0.84 3.07
CA THR A 39 11.94 0.62 3.07
C THR A 39 11.36 1.22 1.80
N VAL A 40 10.67 2.36 1.95
CA VAL A 40 10.20 3.16 0.82
C VAL A 40 11.36 4.01 0.33
N PRO A 41 11.83 3.83 -0.92
CA PRO A 41 12.87 4.66 -1.47
C PRO A 41 12.41 6.13 -1.54
N ASP A 42 13.24 7.05 -1.08
CA ASP A 42 12.96 8.48 -1.10
C ASP A 42 14.26 9.27 -1.18
N GLU A 43 14.53 9.87 -2.32
CA GLU A 43 15.76 10.65 -2.55
C GLU A 43 15.88 11.86 -1.61
N ARG A 44 14.75 12.34 -1.08
CA ARG A 44 14.74 13.49 -0.15
C ARG A 44 15.38 13.15 1.18
N ILE A 45 15.11 11.95 1.73
CA ILE A 45 15.74 11.52 2.98
C ILE A 45 17.23 11.22 2.78
N ASP A 46 17.61 10.70 1.60
CA ASP A 46 19.02 10.48 1.27
C ASP A 46 19.80 11.80 1.22
N HIS A 47 19.19 12.82 0.61
CA HIS A 47 19.76 14.16 0.53
C HIS A 47 19.85 14.81 1.93
N LEU A 48 18.79 14.75 2.73
CA LEU A 48 18.80 15.25 4.10
C LEU A 48 19.87 14.55 4.95
N SER A 49 20.01 13.24 4.82
CA SER A 49 21.04 12.48 5.53
C SER A 49 22.47 12.87 5.15
N LYS A 50 22.71 13.16 3.87
CA LYS A 50 24.03 13.66 3.41
C LYS A 50 24.39 15.03 4.01
N ILE A 51 23.37 15.89 4.24
CA ILE A 51 23.58 17.24 4.78
C ILE A 51 23.76 17.21 6.30
N TYR A 52 22.85 16.54 7.00
CA TYR A 52 22.82 16.53 8.47
C TYR A 52 23.80 15.53 9.09
N GLN A 53 24.30 14.56 8.31
CA GLN A 53 25.21 13.48 8.74
C GLN A 53 24.79 12.85 10.08
N PRO A 54 23.54 12.37 10.19
CA PRO A 54 23.00 11.86 11.44
C PRO A 54 23.67 10.53 11.82
N LYS A 55 23.56 10.16 13.11
CA LYS A 55 23.98 8.82 13.55
C LYS A 55 23.11 7.73 12.95
N LYS A 56 21.82 8.04 12.61
CA LYS A 56 20.87 7.10 12.03
C LYS A 56 20.00 7.78 10.99
N THR A 57 19.76 7.06 9.88
CA THR A 57 18.74 7.40 8.88
C THR A 57 17.64 6.35 8.92
N ILE A 58 16.40 6.78 9.09
CA ILE A 58 15.23 5.89 9.18
C ILE A 58 14.23 6.25 8.10
N TYR A 59 14.09 5.35 7.14
CA TYR A 59 13.15 5.48 6.02
C TYR A 59 11.73 5.12 6.43
N ALA A 60 10.75 5.62 5.67
CA ALA A 60 9.39 5.10 5.70
C ALA A 60 9.36 3.61 5.35
N GLN A 61 8.39 2.88 5.88
CA GLN A 61 8.31 1.44 5.70
C GLN A 61 6.89 1.01 5.32
N VAL A 62 6.83 -0.02 4.44
CA VAL A 62 5.61 -0.69 4.03
C VAL A 62 5.78 -2.19 4.21
N ALA A 63 4.77 -2.84 4.78
CA ALA A 63 4.76 -4.30 4.95
C ALA A 63 3.96 -4.95 3.82
N TYR A 64 4.50 -6.04 3.27
CA TYR A 64 3.84 -6.88 2.28
C TYR A 64 3.49 -8.21 2.91
N TYR A 65 2.28 -8.68 2.64
CA TYR A 65 1.71 -9.91 3.17
C TYR A 65 1.41 -10.89 2.04
N LEU A 66 1.89 -12.09 2.16
CA LEU A 66 1.57 -13.21 1.29
C LEU A 66 0.97 -14.34 2.14
N SER A 67 -0.27 -14.73 1.82
CA SER A 67 -0.95 -15.81 2.54
C SER A 67 -0.32 -17.17 2.28
N ALA A 68 -0.36 -18.03 3.28
CA ALA A 68 0.10 -19.43 3.21
C ALA A 68 -0.56 -20.20 2.07
N GLN A 69 0.23 -21.08 1.42
CA GLN A 69 -0.28 -22.08 0.48
C GLN A 69 -0.51 -23.41 1.21
N ASN A 70 -1.63 -23.51 1.92
CA ASN A 70 -1.97 -24.72 2.68
C ASN A 70 -2.30 -25.90 1.74
N THR A 71 -1.38 -26.83 1.55
CA THR A 71 -1.50 -27.97 0.62
C THR A 71 -2.35 -29.13 1.14
N GLY A 72 -2.85 -29.09 2.36
CA GLY A 72 -3.61 -30.20 2.97
C GLY A 72 -5.05 -29.89 3.34
N GLN A 73 -5.52 -28.66 3.20
CA GLN A 73 -6.88 -28.23 3.56
C GLN A 73 -7.85 -28.34 2.37
N LYS A 74 -9.17 -28.45 2.67
CA LYS A 74 -10.19 -28.35 1.64
C LYS A 74 -10.20 -26.93 1.03
N GLU A 75 -10.49 -26.80 -0.25
CA GLU A 75 -10.45 -25.53 -0.98
C GLU A 75 -11.24 -24.40 -0.28
N ALA A 76 -12.44 -24.69 0.22
CA ALA A 76 -13.25 -23.72 0.93
C ALA A 76 -12.57 -23.16 2.21
N GLN A 77 -11.87 -24.01 2.98
CA GLN A 77 -11.14 -23.58 4.18
C GLN A 77 -9.92 -22.76 3.84
N LYS A 78 -9.22 -23.07 2.73
CA LYS A 78 -8.10 -22.27 2.22
C LYS A 78 -8.55 -20.87 1.83
N THR A 79 -9.64 -20.77 1.12
CA THR A 79 -10.23 -19.51 0.66
C THR A 79 -10.65 -18.65 1.85
N GLU A 80 -11.33 -19.22 2.84
CA GLU A 80 -11.75 -18.49 4.05
C GLU A 80 -10.56 -17.98 4.87
N SER A 81 -9.53 -18.79 5.06
CA SER A 81 -8.28 -18.43 5.75
C SER A 81 -7.55 -17.31 5.02
N MET A 82 -7.45 -17.38 3.68
CA MET A 82 -6.84 -16.34 2.85
C MET A 82 -7.58 -15.00 3.01
N TRP A 83 -8.90 -15.00 2.91
CA TRP A 83 -9.70 -13.77 3.07
C TRP A 83 -9.55 -13.19 4.47
N ALA A 84 -9.49 -14.02 5.51
CA ALA A 84 -9.27 -13.55 6.89
C ALA A 84 -7.94 -12.79 7.04
N GLY A 85 -6.85 -13.28 6.43
CA GLY A 85 -5.57 -12.59 6.41
C GLY A 85 -5.59 -11.26 5.65
N LEU A 86 -6.25 -11.25 4.48
CA LEU A 86 -6.36 -10.08 3.60
C LEU A 86 -7.24 -8.97 4.18
N ARG A 87 -8.27 -9.30 4.97
CA ARG A 87 -9.10 -8.31 5.68
C ARG A 87 -8.29 -7.42 6.62
N ASN A 88 -7.13 -7.90 7.09
CA ASN A 88 -6.21 -7.14 7.94
C ASN A 88 -5.18 -6.32 7.15
N CYS A 89 -5.27 -6.28 5.83
CA CYS A 89 -4.43 -5.45 4.97
C CYS A 89 -5.10 -4.11 4.67
N ASP A 90 -4.29 -3.07 4.50
CA ASP A 90 -4.77 -1.71 4.20
C ASP A 90 -5.05 -1.52 2.70
N ALA A 91 -4.33 -2.23 1.85
CA ALA A 91 -4.49 -2.25 0.39
C ALA A 91 -4.12 -3.63 -0.17
N LEU A 92 -4.39 -3.86 -1.45
CA LEU A 92 -4.12 -5.11 -2.14
C LEU A 92 -3.22 -4.88 -3.36
N ILE A 93 -2.39 -5.88 -3.66
CA ILE A 93 -1.67 -6.03 -4.93
C ILE A 93 -2.22 -7.28 -5.62
N HIS A 94 -2.89 -7.08 -6.74
CA HIS A 94 -3.42 -8.16 -7.56
C HIS A 94 -2.45 -8.48 -8.70
N VAL A 95 -1.76 -9.61 -8.61
CA VAL A 95 -0.83 -10.07 -9.63
C VAL A 95 -1.59 -10.89 -10.67
N VAL A 96 -1.63 -10.40 -11.90
CA VAL A 96 -2.31 -11.01 -13.04
C VAL A 96 -1.25 -11.59 -13.99
N ARG A 97 -1.43 -12.86 -14.38
CA ARG A 97 -0.51 -13.54 -15.27
C ARG A 97 -0.68 -13.10 -16.73
N ASN A 98 0.39 -12.64 -17.33
CA ASN A 98 0.47 -12.32 -18.75
C ASN A 98 1.73 -12.91 -19.42
N PHE A 99 2.16 -14.08 -18.94
CA PHE A 99 3.31 -14.81 -19.46
C PHE A 99 2.95 -16.29 -19.67
N LYS A 100 3.66 -16.95 -20.61
CA LYS A 100 3.51 -18.37 -20.87
C LYS A 100 4.23 -19.19 -19.80
N MET A 101 3.61 -20.28 -19.39
CA MET A 101 4.19 -21.21 -18.43
C MET A 101 3.95 -22.64 -18.90
N TYR A 102 5.02 -23.42 -18.93
CA TYR A 102 4.94 -24.82 -19.35
C TYR A 102 3.95 -25.62 -18.48
N GLY A 103 3.03 -26.34 -19.12
CA GLY A 103 2.01 -27.14 -18.43
C GLY A 103 0.79 -26.33 -17.93
N MET A 104 0.67 -25.08 -18.29
CA MET A 104 -0.51 -24.24 -18.07
C MET A 104 -1.11 -23.75 -19.40
N ASP A 105 -2.39 -23.40 -19.37
CA ASP A 105 -3.08 -22.77 -20.51
C ASP A 105 -2.44 -21.41 -20.85
N GLU A 106 -2.67 -20.95 -22.08
CA GLU A 106 -2.28 -19.60 -22.52
C GLU A 106 -2.76 -18.53 -21.52
N PRO A 107 -1.99 -17.47 -21.29
CA PRO A 107 -2.38 -16.42 -20.38
C PRO A 107 -3.70 -15.75 -20.81
N SER A 108 -4.57 -15.53 -19.86
CA SER A 108 -5.84 -14.84 -20.08
C SER A 108 -6.07 -13.80 -18.97
N PRO A 109 -5.37 -12.65 -19.03
CA PRO A 109 -5.34 -11.65 -17.95
C PRO A 109 -6.72 -11.15 -17.55
N GLU A 110 -7.59 -10.88 -18.54
CA GLU A 110 -8.96 -10.44 -18.28
C GLU A 110 -9.76 -11.46 -17.47
N LYS A 111 -9.74 -12.72 -17.92
CA LYS A 111 -10.46 -13.82 -17.26
C LYS A 111 -9.93 -14.05 -15.85
N ASP A 112 -8.61 -14.02 -15.67
CA ASP A 112 -7.98 -14.21 -14.37
C ASP A 112 -8.34 -13.07 -13.41
N TYR A 113 -8.32 -11.83 -13.89
CA TYR A 113 -8.75 -10.67 -13.10
C TYR A 113 -10.21 -10.76 -12.67
N LEU A 114 -11.12 -11.00 -13.64
CA LEU A 114 -12.56 -11.07 -13.38
C LEU A 114 -12.89 -12.16 -12.37
N LYS A 115 -12.34 -13.36 -12.56
CA LYS A 115 -12.60 -14.50 -11.66
C LYS A 115 -12.23 -14.20 -10.21
N LEU A 116 -11.03 -13.62 -9.95
CA LEU A 116 -10.63 -13.30 -8.59
C LEU A 116 -11.45 -12.13 -8.03
N SER A 117 -11.81 -11.16 -8.88
CA SER A 117 -12.69 -10.05 -8.50
C SER A 117 -14.07 -10.56 -8.05
N GLU A 118 -14.66 -11.50 -8.79
CA GLU A 118 -15.93 -12.15 -8.45
C GLU A 118 -15.84 -12.91 -7.13
N GLU A 119 -14.76 -13.62 -6.87
CA GLU A 119 -14.53 -14.31 -5.59
C GLU A 119 -14.49 -13.32 -4.42
N MET A 120 -13.80 -12.17 -4.56
CA MET A 120 -13.76 -11.11 -3.55
C MET A 120 -15.16 -10.49 -3.32
N ILE A 121 -15.87 -10.21 -4.40
CA ILE A 121 -17.24 -9.65 -4.36
C ILE A 121 -18.17 -10.61 -3.63
N LEU A 122 -18.13 -11.89 -3.97
CA LEU A 122 -18.95 -12.91 -3.31
C LEU A 122 -18.62 -13.00 -1.81
N ALA A 123 -17.33 -12.94 -1.44
CA ALA A 123 -16.93 -12.99 -0.04
C ALA A 123 -17.47 -11.81 0.78
N ASP A 124 -17.54 -10.62 0.20
CA ASP A 124 -18.10 -9.45 0.89
C ASP A 124 -19.63 -9.43 0.82
N TYR A 125 -20.22 -9.86 -0.30
CA TYR A 125 -21.68 -10.02 -0.44
C TYR A 125 -22.27 -10.87 0.71
N LEU A 126 -21.69 -12.02 0.97
CA LEU A 126 -22.14 -12.91 2.05
C LEU A 126 -22.04 -12.24 3.44
N VAL A 127 -21.03 -11.41 3.67
CA VAL A 127 -20.91 -10.66 4.93
C VAL A 127 -22.01 -9.61 5.04
N VAL A 128 -22.26 -8.85 3.97
CA VAL A 128 -23.27 -7.79 3.93
C VAL A 128 -24.67 -8.39 4.09
N GLU A 129 -25.01 -9.42 3.33
CA GLU A 129 -26.30 -10.09 3.38
C GLU A 129 -26.61 -10.62 4.80
N LYS A 130 -25.66 -11.37 5.37
CA LYS A 130 -25.79 -11.91 6.73
C LYS A 130 -25.98 -10.82 7.78
N ARG A 131 -25.31 -9.67 7.63
CA ARG A 131 -25.47 -8.55 8.57
C ARG A 131 -26.82 -7.88 8.43
N ILE A 132 -27.29 -7.65 7.20
CA ILE A 132 -28.62 -7.10 6.92
C ILE A 132 -29.72 -8.00 7.50
N GLU A 133 -29.64 -9.30 7.27
CA GLU A 133 -30.60 -10.26 7.87
C GLU A 133 -30.62 -10.19 9.40
N ARG A 134 -29.43 -10.09 10.01
CA ARG A 134 -29.30 -9.98 11.46
C ARG A 134 -29.95 -8.69 11.97
N ILE A 135 -29.71 -7.56 11.30
CA ILE A 135 -30.34 -6.27 11.63
C ILE A 135 -31.86 -6.39 11.59
N TYR A 136 -32.45 -7.02 10.55
CA TYR A 136 -33.91 -7.22 10.47
C TYR A 136 -34.44 -8.10 11.60
N LYS A 137 -33.73 -9.14 11.99
CA LYS A 137 -34.11 -10.00 13.13
C LYS A 137 -34.01 -9.25 14.48
N GLU A 138 -33.09 -8.35 14.63
CA GLU A 138 -32.85 -7.53 15.84
C GLU A 138 -33.78 -6.30 15.92
N ARG A 139 -34.35 -5.85 14.80
CA ARG A 139 -35.20 -4.63 14.71
C ARG A 139 -36.41 -4.66 15.65
N ASN A 140 -36.89 -5.85 16.03
CA ASN A 140 -37.97 -6.03 16.97
C ASN A 140 -37.54 -5.92 18.45
N LYS A 141 -36.24 -5.76 18.74
CA LYS A 141 -35.67 -5.81 20.11
C LYS A 141 -34.97 -4.56 20.58
N LYS A 142 -34.49 -3.67 19.68
CA LYS A 142 -33.71 -2.47 20.02
C LYS A 142 -33.76 -1.41 18.92
N ASN A 143 -33.38 -0.14 19.25
CA ASN A 143 -33.13 0.91 18.27
C ASN A 143 -32.02 0.47 17.32
N VAL A 144 -32.34 0.23 16.06
CA VAL A 144 -31.43 -0.12 14.99
C VAL A 144 -30.78 1.16 14.48
N ASN A 145 -29.47 1.14 14.26
CA ASN A 145 -28.77 2.22 13.57
C ASN A 145 -29.16 2.22 12.09
N ASN A 146 -30.09 3.09 11.73
CA ASN A 146 -30.61 3.16 10.35
C ASN A 146 -29.52 3.52 9.35
N ASN A 147 -28.51 4.32 9.76
CA ASN A 147 -27.40 4.71 8.89
C ASN A 147 -26.54 3.50 8.46
N GLU A 148 -26.21 2.60 9.39
CA GLU A 148 -25.50 1.34 9.06
C GLU A 148 -26.27 0.52 8.03
N LEU A 149 -27.59 0.36 8.22
CA LEU A 149 -28.45 -0.43 7.32
C LEU A 149 -28.48 0.18 5.90
N ASP A 150 -28.59 1.51 5.80
CA ASP A 150 -28.67 2.19 4.50
C ASP A 150 -27.32 2.11 3.76
N LEU A 151 -26.17 2.22 4.46
CA LEU A 151 -24.85 2.01 3.89
C LEU A 151 -24.65 0.55 3.42
N LEU A 152 -25.08 -0.43 4.23
CA LEU A 152 -25.01 -1.84 3.84
C LEU A 152 -25.85 -2.16 2.60
N LYS A 153 -27.04 -1.55 2.45
CA LYS A 153 -27.84 -1.70 1.24
C LYS A 153 -27.14 -1.14 -0.01
N GLN A 154 -26.50 0.01 0.11
CA GLN A 154 -25.71 0.57 -0.99
C GLN A 154 -24.53 -0.34 -1.35
N CYS A 155 -23.86 -0.93 -0.34
CA CYS A 155 -22.83 -1.94 -0.61
C CYS A 155 -23.42 -3.14 -1.37
N LEU A 156 -24.60 -3.64 -0.93
CA LEU A 156 -25.26 -4.77 -1.58
C LEU A 156 -25.57 -4.48 -3.04
N GLU A 157 -26.12 -3.30 -3.36
CA GLU A 157 -26.43 -2.89 -4.74
C GLU A 157 -25.19 -2.85 -5.66
N LEU A 158 -24.03 -2.44 -5.15
CA LEU A 158 -22.77 -2.47 -5.90
C LEU A 158 -22.32 -3.92 -6.16
N LEU A 159 -22.32 -4.73 -5.11
CA LEU A 159 -21.88 -6.12 -5.18
C LEU A 159 -22.78 -6.97 -6.09
N GLU A 160 -24.10 -6.74 -6.09
CA GLU A 160 -25.05 -7.37 -7.02
C GLU A 160 -24.79 -6.99 -8.49
N LYS A 161 -24.25 -5.79 -8.74
CA LYS A 161 -23.82 -5.36 -10.07
C LYS A 161 -22.42 -5.85 -10.44
N ASN A 162 -21.86 -6.73 -9.64
CA ASN A 162 -20.48 -7.21 -9.79
C ASN A 162 -19.42 -6.07 -9.73
N GLN A 163 -19.67 -5.06 -8.89
CA GLN A 163 -18.81 -3.92 -8.69
C GLN A 163 -18.21 -3.93 -7.29
N PRO A 164 -16.87 -3.74 -7.14
CA PRO A 164 -16.23 -3.66 -5.84
C PRO A 164 -16.62 -2.38 -5.09
N ILE A 165 -16.71 -2.45 -3.76
CA ILE A 165 -17.11 -1.33 -2.90
C ILE A 165 -16.20 -0.10 -3.08
N ARG A 166 -14.90 -0.29 -3.39
CA ARG A 166 -13.94 0.81 -3.65
C ARG A 166 -14.32 1.73 -4.81
N TYR A 167 -15.21 1.33 -5.70
CA TYR A 167 -15.72 2.20 -6.77
C TYR A 167 -16.66 3.29 -6.25
N ASN A 168 -17.14 3.16 -5.02
CA ASN A 168 -17.80 4.24 -4.30
C ASN A 168 -16.91 4.66 -3.11
N HIS A 169 -16.20 5.78 -3.27
CA HIS A 169 -15.24 6.27 -2.30
C HIS A 169 -15.85 6.54 -0.91
N ASP A 170 -17.07 7.08 -0.88
CA ASP A 170 -17.76 7.41 0.37
C ASP A 170 -18.10 6.14 1.15
N LEU A 171 -18.56 5.08 0.48
CA LEU A 171 -18.81 3.78 1.10
C LEU A 171 -17.52 3.12 1.58
N ALA A 172 -16.46 3.14 0.77
CA ALA A 172 -15.18 2.53 1.11
C ALA A 172 -14.55 3.14 2.38
N LEU A 173 -14.79 4.43 2.62
CA LEU A 173 -14.25 5.19 3.76
C LEU A 173 -15.22 5.35 4.93
N ALA A 174 -16.48 4.91 4.80
CA ALA A 174 -17.50 5.09 5.83
C ALA A 174 -17.05 4.51 7.18
N PRO A 175 -17.02 5.33 8.26
CA PRO A 175 -16.56 4.88 9.56
C PRO A 175 -17.38 3.71 10.12
N GLU A 176 -18.68 3.68 9.82
CA GLU A 176 -19.62 2.64 10.25
C GLU A 176 -19.31 1.29 9.62
N LEU A 177 -18.68 1.29 8.43
CA LEU A 177 -18.34 0.08 7.68
C LEU A 177 -16.94 -0.46 7.98
N LYS A 178 -16.08 0.31 8.66
CA LYS A 178 -14.70 -0.09 8.96
C LYS A 178 -14.59 -1.44 9.68
N GLY A 179 -15.53 -1.72 10.59
CA GLY A 179 -15.53 -2.95 11.37
C GLY A 179 -15.76 -4.24 10.55
N PHE A 180 -16.32 -4.14 9.34
CA PHE A 180 -16.53 -5.28 8.45
C PHE A 180 -15.24 -5.66 7.70
N ALA A 181 -14.30 -4.73 7.57
CA ALA A 181 -13.04 -4.93 6.86
C ALA A 181 -13.25 -5.54 5.46
N PHE A 182 -14.17 -4.97 4.68
CA PHE A 182 -14.47 -5.44 3.33
C PHE A 182 -13.23 -5.47 2.45
N ILE A 183 -13.03 -6.59 1.77
CA ILE A 183 -11.88 -6.82 0.88
C ILE A 183 -12.01 -5.94 -0.35
N THR A 184 -13.23 -5.87 -0.90
CA THR A 184 -13.53 -5.08 -2.10
C THR A 184 -13.53 -3.58 -1.85
N ALA A 185 -13.52 -3.12 -0.60
CA ALA A 185 -13.34 -1.71 -0.23
C ALA A 185 -11.86 -1.29 -0.22
N ARG A 186 -10.91 -2.25 -0.27
CA ARG A 186 -9.49 -1.94 -0.22
C ARG A 186 -9.00 -1.36 -1.55
N PRO A 187 -8.19 -0.29 -1.53
CA PRO A 187 -7.47 0.15 -2.72
C PRO A 187 -6.67 -1.01 -3.30
N THR A 188 -6.67 -1.14 -4.62
CA THR A 188 -6.03 -2.28 -5.29
C THR A 188 -5.12 -1.80 -6.41
N LEU A 189 -3.85 -2.24 -6.37
CA LEU A 189 -2.88 -2.10 -7.45
C LEU A 189 -2.86 -3.40 -8.25
N ILE A 190 -3.06 -3.31 -9.56
CA ILE A 190 -2.94 -4.47 -10.45
C ILE A 190 -1.54 -4.50 -11.04
N LEU A 191 -0.88 -5.64 -10.92
CA LEU A 191 0.40 -5.90 -11.56
C LEU A 191 0.21 -6.90 -12.69
N PHE A 192 0.41 -6.45 -13.94
CA PHE A 192 0.49 -7.31 -15.10
C PHE A 192 1.88 -7.94 -15.14
N ASN A 193 1.94 -9.22 -14.82
CA ASN A 193 3.19 -9.96 -14.82
C ASN A 193 3.44 -10.52 -16.22
N ASN A 194 4.29 -9.83 -16.95
CA ASN A 194 4.67 -10.12 -18.33
C ASN A 194 5.84 -11.08 -18.43
N GLU A 195 6.14 -11.53 -19.65
CA GLU A 195 7.41 -12.19 -19.98
C GLU A 195 8.58 -11.21 -19.84
N ASP A 196 9.79 -11.74 -19.69
CA ASP A 196 10.99 -10.92 -19.42
C ASP A 196 11.33 -9.96 -20.56
N GLU A 197 10.88 -10.24 -21.78
CA GLU A 197 11.11 -9.45 -22.98
C GLU A 197 10.05 -8.37 -23.21
N ASP A 198 8.91 -8.42 -22.48
CA ASP A 198 7.78 -7.51 -22.68
C ASP A 198 7.58 -6.57 -21.47
N ASN A 199 7.89 -5.31 -21.65
CA ASN A 199 7.64 -4.24 -20.65
C ASN A 199 6.43 -3.38 -21.02
N SER A 200 5.61 -3.81 -21.97
CA SER A 200 4.46 -3.04 -22.42
C SER A 200 3.22 -3.32 -21.55
N LEU A 201 2.38 -2.30 -21.42
CA LEU A 201 0.97 -2.48 -21.09
C LEU A 201 0.26 -2.63 -22.46
N THR A 202 -0.04 -3.86 -22.83
CA THR A 202 -0.98 -4.12 -23.93
C THR A 202 -2.35 -3.51 -23.59
N ASP A 203 -3.24 -3.37 -24.59
CA ASP A 203 -4.57 -2.81 -24.41
C ASP A 203 -5.24 -3.35 -23.15
N LEU A 204 -5.44 -2.46 -22.16
CA LEU A 204 -6.08 -2.81 -20.90
C LEU A 204 -7.51 -3.24 -21.16
N PRO A 205 -7.93 -4.41 -20.66
CA PRO A 205 -9.33 -4.81 -20.69
C PRO A 205 -10.22 -3.74 -20.04
N ASP A 206 -11.42 -3.54 -20.59
CA ASP A 206 -12.36 -2.52 -20.09
C ASP A 206 -12.64 -2.64 -18.58
N CYS A 207 -12.66 -3.85 -18.06
CA CYS A 207 -12.88 -4.13 -16.63
C CYS A 207 -11.76 -3.60 -15.71
N MET A 208 -10.59 -3.24 -16.24
CA MET A 208 -9.45 -2.75 -15.47
C MET A 208 -9.19 -1.24 -15.65
N LYS A 209 -9.94 -0.56 -16.53
CA LYS A 209 -9.71 0.87 -16.83
C LYS A 209 -9.85 1.81 -15.62
N ASN A 210 -10.58 1.40 -14.60
CA ASN A 210 -10.76 2.17 -13.38
C ASN A 210 -9.76 1.82 -12.28
N GLU A 211 -8.82 0.93 -12.55
CA GLU A 211 -7.82 0.47 -11.60
C GLU A 211 -6.44 1.09 -11.91
N THR A 212 -5.59 1.16 -10.89
CA THR A 212 -4.18 1.47 -11.11
C THR A 212 -3.46 0.21 -11.56
N VAL A 213 -2.91 0.22 -12.78
CA VAL A 213 -2.26 -0.95 -13.39
C VAL A 213 -0.80 -0.64 -13.72
N LEU A 214 0.11 -1.53 -13.37
CA LEU A 214 1.53 -1.45 -13.72
C LEU A 214 2.01 -2.76 -14.37
N PRO A 215 2.78 -2.70 -15.48
CA PRO A 215 3.47 -3.85 -16.00
C PRO A 215 4.69 -4.17 -15.16
N ILE A 216 4.95 -5.46 -14.97
CA ILE A 216 6.15 -5.98 -14.32
C ILE A 216 6.68 -7.18 -15.07
N ARG A 217 7.97 -7.43 -14.94
CA ARG A 217 8.66 -8.64 -15.40
C ARG A 217 9.14 -9.39 -14.15
N GLY A 218 8.19 -10.09 -13.52
CA GLY A 218 8.38 -10.61 -12.16
C GLY A 218 9.59 -11.52 -11.98
N LYS A 219 9.95 -12.32 -13.00
CA LYS A 219 11.13 -13.18 -12.96
C LYS A 219 12.42 -12.37 -13.05
N LEU A 220 12.49 -11.42 -13.98
CA LEU A 220 13.61 -10.50 -14.10
C LEU A 220 13.85 -9.72 -12.79
N GLU A 221 12.78 -9.20 -12.18
CA GLU A 221 12.89 -8.48 -10.92
C GLU A 221 13.40 -9.37 -9.78
N GLN A 222 13.00 -10.64 -9.77
CA GLN A 222 13.53 -11.63 -8.81
C GLN A 222 15.02 -11.87 -9.03
N GLU A 223 15.48 -12.02 -10.26
CA GLU A 223 16.89 -12.21 -10.60
C GLU A 223 17.70 -10.98 -10.20
N LEU A 224 17.25 -9.76 -10.53
CA LEU A 224 17.88 -8.52 -10.13
C LEU A 224 18.02 -8.38 -8.61
N SER A 225 17.00 -8.81 -7.86
CA SER A 225 17.02 -8.72 -6.39
C SER A 225 18.07 -9.64 -5.72
N GLN A 226 18.58 -10.63 -6.46
CA GLN A 226 19.59 -11.58 -5.99
C GLN A 226 21.02 -11.17 -6.39
N MET A 227 21.16 -10.19 -7.26
CA MET A 227 22.45 -9.62 -7.70
C MET A 227 22.99 -8.64 -6.69
N SER A 228 24.31 -8.43 -6.68
CA SER A 228 24.88 -7.28 -6.01
C SER A 228 24.45 -5.97 -6.69
N ALA A 229 24.52 -4.84 -6.00
CA ALA A 229 24.14 -3.55 -6.55
C ALA A 229 24.93 -3.19 -7.83
N GLN A 230 26.18 -3.62 -7.91
CA GLN A 230 27.03 -3.41 -9.07
C GLN A 230 26.59 -4.27 -10.25
N GLU A 231 26.41 -5.57 -10.04
CA GLU A 231 25.94 -6.50 -11.08
C GLU A 231 24.55 -6.11 -11.61
N ALA A 232 23.63 -5.70 -10.72
CA ALA A 232 22.31 -5.22 -11.12
C ALA A 232 22.39 -3.95 -11.97
N ALA A 233 23.27 -3.01 -11.64
CA ALA A 233 23.48 -1.79 -12.42
C ALA A 233 24.04 -2.09 -13.82
N GLU A 234 25.07 -2.95 -13.91
CA GLU A 234 25.66 -3.40 -15.17
C GLU A 234 24.63 -4.13 -16.04
N PHE A 235 23.80 -4.99 -15.44
CA PHE A 235 22.73 -5.69 -16.12
C PHE A 235 21.65 -4.75 -16.68
N LEU A 236 21.21 -3.77 -15.85
CA LEU A 236 20.21 -2.78 -16.28
C LEU A 236 20.72 -1.94 -17.46
N GLU A 237 22.01 -1.56 -17.45
CA GLU A 237 22.64 -0.81 -18.53
C GLU A 237 22.75 -1.65 -19.81
N GLU A 238 23.20 -2.91 -19.71
CA GLU A 238 23.36 -3.81 -20.87
C GLU A 238 22.03 -4.08 -21.60
N PHE A 239 20.94 -4.18 -20.84
CA PHE A 239 19.59 -4.46 -21.38
C PHE A 239 18.75 -3.21 -21.61
N ASP A 240 19.31 -2.00 -21.52
CA ASP A 240 18.63 -0.70 -21.69
C ASP A 240 17.37 -0.57 -20.81
N ILE A 241 17.49 -1.02 -19.57
CA ILE A 241 16.41 -0.99 -18.56
C ILE A 241 16.69 0.20 -17.64
N SER A 242 15.81 1.20 -17.67
CA SER A 242 16.01 2.45 -16.93
C SER A 242 16.03 2.29 -15.40
N ALA A 243 15.25 1.36 -14.85
CA ALA A 243 15.20 1.06 -13.41
C ALA A 243 14.41 -0.22 -13.13
N SER A 244 14.66 -0.85 -11.98
CA SER A 244 13.82 -1.92 -11.44
C SER A 244 12.37 -1.45 -11.25
N ALA A 245 11.41 -2.33 -11.57
CA ALA A 245 10.00 -2.05 -11.34
C ALA A 245 9.65 -1.99 -9.84
N MET A 246 10.47 -2.56 -8.96
CA MET A 246 10.21 -2.61 -7.53
C MET A 246 10.02 -1.22 -6.92
N THR A 247 10.89 -0.27 -7.25
CA THR A 247 10.76 1.13 -6.79
C THR A 247 9.43 1.73 -7.22
N ARG A 248 9.03 1.53 -8.49
CA ARG A 248 7.74 2.03 -9.02
C ARG A 248 6.55 1.40 -8.29
N ILE A 249 6.60 0.10 -8.00
CA ILE A 249 5.54 -0.61 -7.28
C ILE A 249 5.42 -0.11 -5.84
N ILE A 250 6.55 0.07 -5.14
CA ILE A 250 6.56 0.59 -3.77
C ILE A 250 5.97 2.00 -3.73
N THR A 251 6.40 2.89 -4.65
CA THR A 251 5.88 4.26 -4.75
C THR A 251 4.39 4.26 -5.08
N ALA A 252 3.96 3.50 -6.10
CA ALA A 252 2.55 3.40 -6.46
C ALA A 252 1.68 2.82 -5.33
N SER A 253 2.21 1.84 -4.58
CA SER A 253 1.53 1.29 -3.40
C SER A 253 1.34 2.34 -2.30
N TYR A 254 2.34 3.19 -2.10
CA TYR A 254 2.33 4.27 -1.12
C TYR A 254 1.28 5.34 -1.51
N GLU A 255 1.29 5.76 -2.76
CA GLU A 255 0.32 6.71 -3.32
C GLU A 255 -1.11 6.17 -3.30
N LEU A 256 -1.30 4.89 -3.67
CA LEU A 256 -2.59 4.21 -3.67
C LEU A 256 -3.25 4.22 -2.29
N MET A 257 -2.43 4.07 -1.25
CA MET A 257 -2.90 4.15 0.14
C MET A 257 -3.14 5.59 0.63
N GLY A 258 -2.93 6.58 -0.23
CA GLY A 258 -3.06 7.99 0.12
C GLY A 258 -2.08 8.41 1.21
N LEU A 259 -0.85 7.90 1.18
CA LEU A 259 0.20 8.19 2.15
C LEU A 259 1.09 9.32 1.68
N ILE A 260 1.67 10.01 2.65
CA ILE A 260 2.72 11.01 2.48
C ILE A 260 3.82 10.80 3.51
N SER A 261 4.99 11.34 3.21
CA SER A 261 6.11 11.40 4.15
C SER A 261 6.39 12.83 4.57
N PHE A 262 6.55 13.04 5.88
CA PHE A 262 7.21 14.23 6.41
C PHE A 262 8.51 13.83 7.11
N PHE A 263 9.41 14.77 7.28
CA PHE A 263 10.74 14.50 7.81
C PHE A 263 10.98 15.22 9.13
N THR A 264 11.69 14.55 10.03
CA THR A 264 12.36 15.16 11.16
C THR A 264 13.85 15.06 10.97
N VAL A 265 14.59 16.13 11.23
CA VAL A 265 16.03 16.22 11.02
C VAL A 265 16.74 16.62 12.33
N GLY A 266 17.83 15.94 12.62
CA GLY A 266 18.65 16.19 13.79
C GLY A 266 20.00 15.48 13.69
N GLU A 267 20.93 15.78 14.61
CA GLU A 267 22.25 15.16 14.68
C GLU A 267 22.20 13.66 15.02
N ASP A 268 21.21 13.26 15.81
CA ASP A 268 21.06 11.86 16.20
C ASP A 268 20.31 11.05 15.14
N GLU A 269 19.28 11.64 14.52
CA GLU A 269 18.40 10.94 13.60
C GLU A 269 17.85 11.87 12.52
N VAL A 270 17.88 11.40 11.27
CA VAL A 270 17.03 11.88 10.18
C VAL A 270 16.03 10.80 9.87
N ARG A 271 14.72 11.15 9.89
CA ARG A 271 13.66 10.15 9.77
C ARG A 271 12.51 10.62 8.89
N ALA A 272 12.05 9.72 8.03
CA ALA A 272 10.79 9.84 7.30
C ALA A 272 9.64 9.23 8.12
N TRP A 273 8.59 9.99 8.30
CA TRP A 273 7.38 9.60 9.00
C TRP A 273 6.23 9.44 8.01
N THR A 274 5.59 8.29 8.04
CA THR A 274 4.44 7.99 7.18
C THR A 274 3.14 8.40 7.85
N ILE A 275 2.35 9.21 7.16
CA ILE A 275 1.01 9.60 7.58
C ILE A 275 0.04 9.59 6.40
N PRO A 276 -1.28 9.43 6.61
CA PRO A 276 -2.28 9.66 5.58
C PRO A 276 -2.27 11.11 5.09
N LYS A 277 -2.60 11.33 3.82
CA LYS A 277 -2.89 12.68 3.29
C LYS A 277 -3.98 13.34 4.16
N ASN A 278 -3.97 14.67 4.20
CA ASN A 278 -4.90 15.47 5.01
C ASN A 278 -4.77 15.28 6.53
N THR A 279 -3.64 14.76 7.01
CA THR A 279 -3.35 14.66 8.44
C THR A 279 -2.96 16.02 9.00
N SER A 280 -3.59 16.43 10.11
CA SER A 280 -3.26 17.67 10.83
C SER A 280 -1.95 17.54 11.62
N ALA A 281 -1.28 18.67 11.88
CA ALA A 281 0.02 18.71 12.55
C ALA A 281 0.03 18.07 13.94
N ASP A 282 -1.06 18.20 14.71
CA ASP A 282 -1.19 17.54 16.01
C ASP A 282 -1.27 16.00 15.87
N ASN A 283 -1.98 15.51 14.83
CA ASN A 283 -2.05 14.09 14.52
C ASN A 283 -0.72 13.56 13.97
N ALA A 284 -0.01 14.36 13.17
CA ALA A 284 1.34 14.03 12.69
C ALA A 284 2.34 13.96 13.86
N ALA A 285 2.27 14.87 14.83
CA ALA A 285 3.03 14.79 16.07
C ALA A 285 2.71 13.49 16.84
N GLY A 286 1.44 13.08 16.83
CA GLY A 286 0.99 11.82 17.42
C GLY A 286 1.56 10.57 16.76
N ALA A 287 1.91 10.64 15.48
CA ALA A 287 2.59 9.54 14.78
C ALA A 287 4.03 9.34 15.28
N ILE A 288 4.66 10.39 15.81
CA ILE A 288 5.98 10.31 16.45
C ILE A 288 5.84 9.69 17.84
N HIS A 289 5.00 10.31 18.69
CA HIS A 289 4.69 9.82 20.01
C HIS A 289 3.39 10.43 20.53
N THR A 290 2.64 9.67 21.33
CA THR A 290 1.35 10.13 21.89
C THR A 290 1.49 11.38 22.75
N ASP A 291 2.62 11.55 23.44
CA ASP A 291 2.86 12.73 24.28
C ASP A 291 3.12 13.98 23.45
N PHE A 292 3.70 13.87 22.25
CA PHE A 292 3.85 14.99 21.33
C PHE A 292 2.49 15.53 20.90
N LYS A 293 1.50 14.64 20.67
CA LYS A 293 0.12 15.06 20.39
C LYS A 293 -0.52 15.75 21.58
N LYS A 294 -0.39 15.19 22.80
CA LYS A 294 -0.99 15.75 24.01
C LYS A 294 -0.40 17.13 24.37
N GLY A 295 0.92 17.22 24.31
CA GLY A 295 1.67 18.43 24.65
C GLY A 295 1.89 19.39 23.49
N PHE A 296 1.26 19.19 22.32
CA PHE A 296 1.50 19.98 21.11
C PHE A 296 1.30 21.49 21.35
N ILE A 297 2.31 22.28 21.02
CA ILE A 297 2.26 23.75 21.10
C ILE A 297 2.21 24.33 19.68
N ARG A 298 3.22 24.06 18.85
CA ARG A 298 3.41 24.55 17.49
C ARG A 298 4.25 23.56 16.67
N ALA A 299 4.17 23.68 15.35
CA ALA A 299 5.06 23.02 14.41
C ALA A 299 5.85 24.08 13.63
N GLU A 300 7.17 23.99 13.65
CA GLU A 300 8.02 24.71 12.70
C GLU A 300 8.11 23.87 11.43
N VAL A 301 7.61 24.42 10.32
CA VAL A 301 7.47 23.70 9.05
C VAL A 301 8.30 24.41 7.99
N LEU A 302 9.12 23.63 7.32
CA LEU A 302 9.87 24.04 6.14
C LEU A 302 9.61 23.02 5.03
N SER A 303 9.11 23.44 3.86
CA SER A 303 8.96 22.50 2.76
C SER A 303 10.34 22.04 2.25
N TYR A 304 10.43 20.81 1.75
CA TYR A 304 11.67 20.32 1.16
C TYR A 304 12.16 21.19 -0.01
N MET A 305 11.23 21.72 -0.81
CA MET A 305 11.59 22.62 -1.93
C MET A 305 12.18 23.94 -1.41
N ASP A 306 11.55 24.60 -0.45
CA ASP A 306 12.09 25.82 0.18
C ASP A 306 13.46 25.58 0.84
N PHE A 307 13.68 24.36 1.37
CA PHE A 307 14.98 23.97 1.91
C PHE A 307 16.05 23.89 0.81
N ILE A 308 15.72 23.31 -0.34
CA ILE A 308 16.62 23.28 -1.51
C ILE A 308 16.93 24.70 -1.99
N ASP A 309 15.91 25.54 -2.16
CA ASP A 309 16.04 26.92 -2.61
C ASP A 309 16.88 27.78 -1.66
N ALA A 310 16.91 27.42 -0.37
CA ALA A 310 17.78 28.00 0.64
C ALA A 310 19.19 27.35 0.67
N ASN A 311 19.67 26.80 -0.45
CA ASN A 311 20.96 26.09 -0.57
C ASN A 311 21.12 24.97 0.47
N SER A 312 20.05 24.30 0.82
CA SER A 312 20.01 23.24 1.81
C SER A 312 20.52 23.65 3.21
N LYS A 313 20.30 24.92 3.57
CA LYS A 313 20.67 25.48 4.87
C LYS A 313 19.46 26.03 5.61
N TYR A 314 19.13 25.44 6.75
CA TYR A 314 18.03 25.87 7.58
C TYR A 314 18.11 27.36 8.00
N ALA A 315 19.33 27.84 8.30
CA ALA A 315 19.56 29.24 8.66
C ALA A 315 19.26 30.22 7.52
N GLU A 316 19.48 29.83 6.27
CA GLU A 316 19.10 30.63 5.10
C GLU A 316 17.60 30.63 4.88
N ALA A 317 16.94 29.47 4.99
CA ALA A 317 15.49 29.35 4.94
C ALA A 317 14.80 30.24 5.99
N LEU A 318 15.35 30.29 7.21
CA LEU A 318 14.86 31.13 8.28
C LEU A 318 15.01 32.63 7.92
N LYS A 319 16.14 33.06 7.34
CA LYS A 319 16.36 34.44 6.87
C LYS A 319 15.41 34.82 5.73
N ASN A 320 15.13 33.87 4.85
CA ASN A 320 14.23 34.05 3.72
C ASN A 320 12.75 34.09 4.15
N GLY A 321 12.46 33.76 5.42
CA GLY A 321 11.10 33.72 5.96
C GLY A 321 10.25 32.55 5.46
N THR A 322 10.87 31.48 4.93
CA THR A 322 10.17 30.29 4.42
C THR A 322 9.89 29.27 5.51
N VAL A 323 10.53 29.40 6.67
CA VAL A 323 10.19 28.60 7.86
C VAL A 323 8.92 29.16 8.49
N ARG A 324 7.86 28.37 8.51
CA ARG A 324 6.54 28.75 9.01
C ARG A 324 6.31 28.18 10.40
N LEU A 325 5.60 28.94 11.24
CA LEU A 325 5.19 28.49 12.57
C LEU A 325 3.69 28.19 12.55
N GLU A 326 3.35 26.91 12.48
CA GLU A 326 2.01 26.42 12.24
C GLU A 326 1.31 25.90 13.52
N GLY A 327 -0.02 25.98 13.52
CA GLY A 327 -0.87 25.51 14.60
C GLY A 327 -1.35 24.06 14.43
N LYS A 328 -2.17 23.59 15.38
CA LYS A 328 -2.71 22.21 15.41
C LYS A 328 -3.41 21.78 14.11
N ASN A 329 -4.13 22.69 13.48
CA ASN A 329 -4.98 22.41 12.31
C ASN A 329 -4.23 22.51 10.97
N TYR A 330 -2.92 22.81 10.98
CA TYR A 330 -2.13 22.79 9.77
C TYR A 330 -2.17 21.40 9.14
N ILE A 331 -2.50 21.32 7.87
CA ILE A 331 -2.48 20.06 7.13
C ILE A 331 -1.06 19.83 6.61
N VAL A 332 -0.44 18.76 7.06
CA VAL A 332 0.92 18.40 6.67
C VAL A 332 0.95 18.00 5.20
N HIS A 333 1.95 18.53 4.47
CA HIS A 333 2.19 18.21 3.06
C HIS A 333 3.32 17.22 2.90
N ASP A 334 3.30 16.50 1.79
CA ASP A 334 4.38 15.58 1.44
C ASP A 334 5.70 16.34 1.26
N GLY A 335 6.74 15.90 1.95
CA GLY A 335 8.04 16.54 1.93
C GLY A 335 8.23 17.67 2.97
N ASP A 336 7.27 17.93 3.85
CA ASP A 336 7.48 18.88 4.94
C ASP A 336 8.59 18.38 5.88
N ILE A 337 9.54 19.27 6.20
CA ILE A 337 10.54 19.09 7.26
C ILE A 337 9.97 19.79 8.50
N ILE A 338 9.70 19.02 9.57
CA ILE A 338 8.93 19.51 10.71
C ILE A 338 9.71 19.35 12.02
N HIS A 339 9.77 20.44 12.78
CA HIS A 339 10.20 20.42 14.17
C HIS A 339 9.00 20.74 15.08
N PHE A 340 8.55 19.74 15.86
CA PHE A 340 7.43 19.92 16.78
C PHE A 340 7.89 20.52 18.12
N ARG A 341 7.25 21.62 18.50
CA ARG A 341 7.37 22.20 19.83
C ARG A 341 6.26 21.65 20.71
N PHE A 342 6.61 21.01 21.79
CA PHE A 342 5.67 20.40 22.72
C PHE A 342 6.12 20.61 24.17
N ASN A 343 5.17 20.53 25.08
CA ASN A 343 5.41 20.57 26.53
C ASN A 343 4.72 19.36 27.16
N VAL A 344 5.47 18.55 27.90
CA VAL A 344 4.98 17.35 28.61
C VAL A 344 4.91 17.63 30.09
#